data_e0981da146b5a99b375721583a0600bb
#
_entry.id   e0981da146b5a99b375721583a0600bb
#
_cell.length_a   1.000
_cell.length_b   1.000
_cell.length_c   1.000
_cell.angle_alpha   90.00
_cell.angle_beta   90.00
_cell.angle_gamma   90.00
#
_symmetry.space_group_name_H-M   'P 1'
#
loop_
_entity.id
_entity.type
_entity.pdbx_description
1 polymer ?
#
loop_
_entity_poly.entity_id
_entity_poly.type
_entity_poly.pdbx_seq_one_letter_code
_entity_poly.pdbx_strand_id
1 'polypeptide(L)'
;MKKLFIALLAALLLAFAACAAPQQETAAPEPAQSEPASAVSWDDLTFDRMLPLQYATQFSVSYAGEDYTRLTIGDDQTFLVVAGDAPVPDGVPSDVTVLTRPLSHIYLVATAAMDYFRQLDAIDAIALSGQKEADWYIDEAKAAMDTDDKNVREAR
;
A
#
# COMPACT_ATOMS: atom_id res chain seq x y z
N MET A 1 -61.14 50.54 9.53
CA MET A 1 -59.73 50.14 9.10
C MET A 1 -59.19 48.96 9.89
N LYS A 2 -59.36 48.84 11.19
CA LYS A 2 -58.86 47.70 12.00
C LYS A 2 -59.43 46.31 11.60
N LYS A 3 -60.71 46.25 11.23
CA LYS A 3 -61.37 44.97 10.84
C LYS A 3 -60.91 44.44 9.46
N LEU A 4 -60.52 45.34 8.60
CA LEU A 4 -59.99 44.95 7.30
C LEU A 4 -58.55 44.33 7.35
N PHE A 5 -57.76 44.84 8.32
CA PHE A 5 -56.40 44.32 8.56
C PHE A 5 -56.42 42.92 9.19
N ILE A 6 -57.42 42.66 10.07
CA ILE A 6 -57.57 41.35 10.71
C ILE A 6 -58.00 40.28 9.68
N ALA A 7 -58.86 40.63 8.73
CA ALA A 7 -59.29 39.74 7.65
C ALA A 7 -58.15 39.42 6.68
N LEU A 8 -57.29 40.40 6.39
CA LEU A 8 -56.12 40.21 5.51
C LEU A 8 -55.02 39.34 6.15
N LEU A 9 -54.85 39.49 7.47
CA LEU A 9 -53.87 38.69 8.24
C LEU A 9 -54.34 37.23 8.39
N ALA A 10 -55.65 36.98 8.52
CA ALA A 10 -56.23 35.64 8.58
C ALA A 10 -56.14 34.92 7.22
N ALA A 11 -56.29 35.63 6.10
CA ALA A 11 -56.11 35.06 4.75
C ALA A 11 -54.64 34.70 4.43
N LEU A 12 -53.69 35.46 5.00
CA LEU A 12 -52.24 35.18 4.80
C LEU A 12 -51.77 33.93 5.57
N LEU A 13 -52.39 33.61 6.69
CA LEU A 13 -52.06 32.43 7.52
C LEU A 13 -52.60 31.11 6.94
N LEU A 14 -53.62 31.15 6.09
CA LEU A 14 -54.20 29.99 5.44
C LEU A 14 -53.46 29.56 4.17
N ALA A 15 -52.60 30.42 3.62
CA ALA A 15 -51.84 30.12 2.41
C ALA A 15 -50.52 29.31 2.67
N PHE A 16 -50.10 29.15 3.94
CA PHE A 16 -48.90 28.41 4.31
C PHE A 16 -49.15 26.95 4.68
N ALA A 17 -50.38 26.46 4.67
CA ALA A 17 -50.69 25.09 5.09
C ALA A 17 -50.78 24.04 3.94
N ALA A 18 -50.40 24.42 2.71
CA ALA A 18 -50.60 23.56 1.53
C ALA A 18 -49.32 23.11 0.81
N CYS A 19 -48.14 23.10 1.48
CA CYS A 19 -46.91 22.53 0.92
C CYS A 19 -46.15 21.69 1.95
N ALA A 20 -46.85 20.76 2.63
CA ALA A 20 -46.23 19.65 3.28
C ALA A 20 -46.42 18.43 2.37
N ALA A 21 -45.72 18.41 1.25
CA ALA A 21 -45.41 17.15 0.58
C ALA A 21 -44.43 16.39 1.50
N PRO A 22 -44.62 15.07 1.73
CA PRO A 22 -43.62 14.32 2.45
C PRO A 22 -42.31 14.41 1.66
N GLN A 23 -41.33 15.12 2.24
CA GLN A 23 -39.97 14.98 1.80
C GLN A 23 -39.61 13.52 2.02
N GLN A 24 -39.57 12.75 0.95
CA GLN A 24 -38.85 11.52 0.90
C GLN A 24 -37.41 11.91 1.27
N GLU A 25 -37.06 11.64 2.51
CA GLU A 25 -35.70 11.71 3.01
C GLU A 25 -34.90 10.77 2.11
N THR A 26 -34.25 11.39 1.11
CA THR A 26 -33.24 10.68 0.33
C THR A 26 -32.16 10.37 1.35
N ALA A 27 -32.20 9.14 1.87
CA ALA A 27 -31.12 8.61 2.66
C ALA A 27 -29.82 8.92 1.90
N ALA A 28 -28.98 9.72 2.53
CA ALA A 28 -27.62 9.89 2.05
C ALA A 28 -27.06 8.49 1.82
N PRO A 29 -26.34 8.24 0.71
CA PRO A 29 -25.73 6.93 0.52
C PRO A 29 -24.86 6.70 1.75
N GLU A 30 -25.27 5.69 2.53
CA GLU A 30 -24.47 5.13 3.62
C GLU A 30 -23.09 4.87 3.02
N PRO A 31 -21.98 5.38 3.63
CA PRO A 31 -20.66 5.10 3.11
C PRO A 31 -20.59 3.59 2.95
N ALA A 32 -20.33 3.14 1.72
CA ALA A 32 -20.15 1.73 1.43
C ALA A 32 -19.16 1.21 2.48
N GLN A 33 -19.66 0.42 3.40
CA GLN A 33 -18.83 -0.36 4.31
C GLN A 33 -18.02 -1.22 3.36
N SER A 34 -16.73 -0.87 3.20
CA SER A 34 -15.76 -1.77 2.60
C SER A 34 -15.89 -3.06 3.40
N GLU A 35 -16.41 -4.11 2.77
CA GLU A 35 -16.39 -5.44 3.37
C GLU A 35 -14.95 -5.65 3.84
N PRO A 36 -14.73 -6.06 5.10
CA PRO A 36 -13.38 -6.36 5.55
C PRO A 36 -12.84 -7.39 4.56
N ALA A 37 -11.73 -7.06 3.89
CA ALA A 37 -11.03 -8.01 3.04
C ALA A 37 -10.93 -9.31 3.83
N SER A 38 -11.46 -10.41 3.28
CA SER A 38 -11.53 -11.69 3.98
C SER A 38 -10.16 -11.98 4.57
N ALA A 39 -10.10 -12.12 5.89
CA ALA A 39 -8.87 -12.40 6.60
C ALA A 39 -8.27 -13.70 6.03
N VAL A 40 -7.09 -13.61 5.45
CA VAL A 40 -6.34 -14.77 4.93
C VAL A 40 -5.55 -15.33 6.10
N SER A 41 -5.62 -16.65 6.34
CA SER A 41 -4.78 -17.31 7.34
C SER A 41 -3.50 -17.84 6.70
N TRP A 42 -2.41 -17.82 7.47
CA TRP A 42 -1.16 -18.48 7.07
C TRP A 42 -1.36 -19.97 6.76
N ASP A 43 -2.20 -20.64 7.54
CA ASP A 43 -2.48 -22.07 7.38
C ASP A 43 -3.27 -22.40 6.09
N ASP A 44 -3.94 -21.40 5.51
CA ASP A 44 -4.67 -21.55 4.24
C ASP A 44 -3.75 -21.35 3.01
N LEU A 45 -2.53 -20.83 3.22
CA LEU A 45 -1.60 -20.62 2.12
C LEU A 45 -0.98 -21.93 1.64
N THR A 46 -1.23 -22.27 0.39
CA THR A 46 -0.63 -23.43 -0.26
C THR A 46 0.48 -23.00 -1.21
N PHE A 47 1.74 -23.22 -0.83
CA PHE A 47 2.91 -22.89 -1.63
C PHE A 47 3.22 -24.04 -2.59
N ASP A 48 2.44 -24.19 -3.65
CA ASP A 48 2.45 -25.32 -4.59
C ASP A 48 3.31 -25.06 -5.85
N ARG A 49 3.67 -23.82 -6.12
CA ARG A 49 4.51 -23.44 -7.26
C ARG A 49 5.87 -23.00 -6.78
N MET A 50 6.93 -23.58 -7.34
CA MET A 50 8.32 -23.22 -7.03
C MET A 50 9.00 -22.55 -8.21
N LEU A 51 9.88 -21.58 -7.93
CA LEU A 51 10.80 -21.04 -8.93
C LEU A 51 11.87 -22.11 -9.26
N PRO A 52 11.98 -22.56 -10.51
CA PRO A 52 13.05 -23.48 -10.89
C PRO A 52 14.39 -22.73 -10.86
N LEU A 53 15.28 -23.13 -9.95
CA LEU A 53 16.62 -22.59 -9.83
C LEU A 53 17.60 -23.54 -10.54
N GLN A 54 18.41 -23.02 -11.43
CA GLN A 54 19.30 -23.84 -12.24
C GLN A 54 20.68 -24.06 -11.58
N TYR A 55 21.19 -23.08 -10.86
CA TYR A 55 22.51 -23.08 -10.25
C TYR A 55 22.53 -22.75 -8.77
N ALA A 56 21.58 -21.92 -8.32
CA ALA A 56 21.52 -21.49 -6.93
C ALA A 56 20.96 -22.59 -6.05
N THR A 57 21.65 -22.90 -4.96
CA THR A 57 21.29 -23.95 -4.00
C THR A 57 21.08 -23.42 -2.59
N GLN A 58 21.38 -22.12 -2.36
CA GLN A 58 21.34 -21.52 -1.03
C GLN A 58 20.02 -20.82 -0.69
N PHE A 59 19.09 -20.79 -1.64
CA PHE A 59 17.75 -20.24 -1.39
C PHE A 59 16.70 -21.00 -2.21
N SER A 60 15.45 -20.87 -1.82
CA SER A 60 14.29 -21.32 -2.57
C SER A 60 13.21 -20.25 -2.60
N VAL A 61 12.42 -20.25 -3.68
CA VAL A 61 11.27 -19.35 -3.83
C VAL A 61 10.05 -20.18 -4.16
N SER A 62 8.99 -20.01 -3.39
CA SER A 62 7.71 -20.67 -3.62
C SER A 62 6.57 -19.67 -3.57
N TYR A 63 5.48 -19.98 -4.26
CA TYR A 63 4.36 -19.07 -4.44
C TYR A 63 3.06 -19.72 -4.00
N ALA A 64 2.24 -18.95 -3.29
CA ALA A 64 0.83 -19.28 -3.02
C ALA A 64 -0.02 -18.24 -3.76
N GLY A 65 -0.63 -18.69 -4.86
CA GLY A 65 -1.29 -17.79 -5.80
C GLY A 65 -0.32 -16.80 -6.45
N GLU A 66 -0.79 -15.54 -6.63
CA GLU A 66 -0.01 -14.45 -7.19
C GLU A 66 0.42 -13.43 -6.11
N ASP A 67 -0.22 -13.47 -4.95
CA ASP A 67 -0.10 -12.46 -3.91
C ASP A 67 0.99 -12.78 -2.88
N TYR A 68 1.31 -14.06 -2.69
CA TYR A 68 2.21 -14.48 -1.63
C TYR A 68 3.41 -15.23 -2.19
N THR A 69 4.60 -14.74 -1.85
CA THR A 69 5.86 -15.38 -2.22
C THR A 69 6.65 -15.70 -0.95
N ARG A 70 7.00 -16.96 -0.76
CA ARG A 70 7.89 -17.38 0.31
C ARG A 70 9.30 -17.53 -0.23
N LEU A 71 10.24 -16.79 0.34
CA LEU A 71 11.68 -16.88 0.09
C LEU A 71 12.33 -17.48 1.33
N THR A 72 13.03 -18.61 1.16
CA THR A 72 13.84 -19.21 2.22
C THR A 72 15.30 -19.15 1.83
N ILE A 73 16.16 -18.62 2.71
CA ILE A 73 17.59 -18.44 2.51
C ILE A 73 18.33 -19.29 3.54
N GLY A 74 19.17 -20.21 3.09
CA GLY A 74 19.79 -21.19 3.97
C GLY A 74 18.76 -22.06 4.66
N ASP A 75 19.03 -22.41 5.92
CA ASP A 75 18.18 -23.29 6.71
C ASP A 75 17.28 -22.55 7.73
N ASP A 76 17.53 -21.25 7.92
CA ASP A 76 16.98 -20.51 9.07
C ASP A 76 16.31 -19.16 8.74
N GLN A 77 16.43 -18.65 7.53
CA GLN A 77 15.85 -17.35 7.16
C GLN A 77 14.67 -17.54 6.21
N THR A 78 13.47 -17.20 6.68
CA THR A 78 12.27 -17.23 5.87
C THR A 78 11.62 -15.86 5.80
N PHE A 79 11.24 -15.46 4.58
CA PHE A 79 10.53 -14.23 4.29
C PHE A 79 9.22 -14.56 3.58
N LEU A 80 8.15 -13.86 3.98
CA LEU A 80 6.90 -13.82 3.23
C LEU A 80 6.82 -12.47 2.53
N VAL A 81 6.85 -12.46 1.20
CA VAL A 81 6.63 -11.26 0.39
C VAL A 81 5.16 -11.22 -0.03
N VAL A 82 4.46 -10.19 0.40
CA VAL A 82 3.03 -9.97 0.16
C VAL A 82 2.85 -8.93 -0.94
N ALA A 83 1.95 -9.14 -1.89
CA ALA A 83 1.56 -8.12 -2.87
C ALA A 83 0.96 -6.91 -2.14
N GLY A 84 1.18 -5.69 -2.68
CA GLY A 84 0.87 -4.45 -1.96
C GLY A 84 -0.60 -4.24 -1.61
N ASP A 85 -1.50 -4.83 -2.37
CA ASP A 85 -2.95 -4.79 -2.21
C ASP A 85 -3.54 -6.03 -1.54
N ALA A 86 -2.70 -7.06 -1.29
CA ALA A 86 -3.12 -8.26 -0.59
C ALA A 86 -3.03 -8.08 0.93
N PRO A 87 -3.92 -8.69 1.71
CA PRO A 87 -3.84 -8.65 3.16
C PRO A 87 -2.64 -9.47 3.67
N VAL A 88 -2.00 -8.99 4.73
CA VAL A 88 -1.03 -9.81 5.46
C VAL A 88 -1.76 -10.94 6.15
N PRO A 89 -1.36 -12.21 5.97
CA PRO A 89 -2.06 -13.32 6.57
C PRO A 89 -2.01 -13.29 8.10
N ASP A 90 -3.09 -13.71 8.74
CA ASP A 90 -3.11 -13.96 10.17
C ASP A 90 -2.33 -15.24 10.52
N GLY A 91 -1.67 -15.25 11.68
CA GLY A 91 -0.98 -16.44 12.18
C GLY A 91 0.37 -16.72 11.50
N VAL A 92 0.98 -15.73 10.82
CA VAL A 92 2.36 -15.88 10.29
C VAL A 92 3.30 -16.22 11.44
N PRO A 93 4.13 -17.27 11.33
CA PRO A 93 5.10 -17.64 12.37
C PRO A 93 6.06 -16.49 12.69
N SER A 94 6.45 -16.39 13.95
CA SER A 94 7.30 -15.27 14.45
C SER A 94 8.73 -15.26 13.90
N ASP A 95 9.19 -16.38 13.35
CA ASP A 95 10.48 -16.55 12.68
C ASP A 95 10.40 -16.21 11.17
N VAL A 96 9.22 -15.90 10.65
CA VAL A 96 9.01 -15.45 9.27
C VAL A 96 8.97 -13.92 9.22
N THR A 97 9.86 -13.32 8.43
CA THR A 97 9.84 -11.87 8.18
C THR A 97 8.86 -11.52 7.08
N VAL A 98 7.87 -10.67 7.38
CA VAL A 98 6.90 -10.20 6.38
C VAL A 98 7.42 -8.95 5.68
N LEU A 99 7.39 -8.96 4.34
CA LEU A 99 7.74 -7.85 3.46
C LEU A 99 6.56 -7.55 2.55
N THR A 100 6.05 -6.30 2.55
CA THR A 100 4.95 -5.90 1.68
C THR A 100 5.48 -5.09 0.48
N ARG A 101 5.06 -5.46 -0.73
CA ARG A 101 5.43 -4.72 -1.96
C ARG A 101 4.54 -3.49 -2.17
N PRO A 102 5.03 -2.40 -2.79
CA PRO A 102 6.42 -2.23 -3.24
C PRO A 102 7.36 -2.02 -2.06
N LEU A 103 8.54 -2.63 -2.12
CA LEU A 103 9.60 -2.34 -1.15
C LEU A 103 10.10 -0.93 -1.40
N SER A 104 10.08 -0.11 -0.36
CA SER A 104 10.57 1.26 -0.36
C SER A 104 11.40 1.49 0.89
N HIS A 105 12.13 2.60 0.96
CA HIS A 105 12.96 2.94 2.12
C HIS A 105 14.10 1.95 2.38
N ILE A 106 14.65 1.38 1.31
CA ILE A 106 15.76 0.43 1.40
C ILE A 106 17.03 1.20 1.81
N TYR A 107 17.78 0.65 2.77
CA TYR A 107 19.12 1.08 3.09
C TYR A 107 20.12 0.19 2.35
N LEU A 108 20.76 0.73 1.31
CA LEU A 108 21.74 0.02 0.51
C LEU A 108 23.15 0.28 1.00
N VAL A 109 23.80 -0.74 1.55
CA VAL A 109 25.18 -0.67 2.05
C VAL A 109 26.16 -1.25 1.03
N ALA A 110 25.79 -2.38 0.41
CA ALA A 110 26.68 -3.11 -0.51
C ALA A 110 26.70 -2.45 -1.89
N THR A 111 27.85 -1.93 -2.31
CA THR A 111 28.03 -1.26 -3.62
C THR A 111 27.65 -2.15 -4.79
N ALA A 112 28.01 -3.45 -4.73
CA ALA A 112 27.70 -4.40 -5.78
C ALA A 112 26.19 -4.62 -5.99
N ALA A 113 25.36 -4.38 -4.97
CA ALA A 113 23.93 -4.54 -5.08
C ALA A 113 23.27 -3.40 -5.87
N MET A 114 23.90 -2.23 -5.97
CA MET A 114 23.36 -1.09 -6.73
C MET A 114 23.11 -1.44 -8.21
N ASP A 115 23.96 -2.26 -8.80
CA ASP A 115 23.80 -2.67 -10.19
C ASP A 115 22.53 -3.51 -10.41
N TYR A 116 22.14 -4.32 -9.43
CA TYR A 116 20.84 -5.03 -9.50
C TYR A 116 19.66 -4.07 -9.47
N PHE A 117 19.69 -3.04 -8.60
CA PHE A 117 18.65 -2.02 -8.57
C PHE A 117 18.58 -1.25 -9.89
N ARG A 118 19.72 -0.92 -10.46
CA ARG A 118 19.79 -0.28 -11.78
C ARG A 118 19.20 -1.16 -12.88
N GLN A 119 19.55 -2.44 -12.92
CA GLN A 119 19.04 -3.38 -13.91
C GLN A 119 17.53 -3.63 -13.80
N LEU A 120 16.98 -3.48 -12.59
CA LEU A 120 15.56 -3.65 -12.32
C LEU A 120 14.77 -2.34 -12.44
N ASP A 121 15.44 -1.22 -12.78
CA ASP A 121 14.85 0.13 -12.79
C ASP A 121 14.18 0.47 -11.44
N ALA A 122 14.86 0.15 -10.33
CA ALA A 122 14.34 0.22 -8.98
C ALA A 122 15.23 1.05 -8.02
N ILE A 123 16.07 1.95 -8.54
CA ILE A 123 16.93 2.82 -7.72
C ILE A 123 16.08 3.71 -6.79
N ASP A 124 14.91 4.11 -7.19
CA ASP A 124 13.96 4.90 -6.42
C ASP A 124 13.41 4.19 -5.16
N ALA A 125 13.51 2.85 -5.09
CA ALA A 125 13.20 2.10 -3.89
C ALA A 125 14.25 2.29 -2.77
N ILE A 126 15.45 2.81 -3.11
CA ILE A 126 16.53 3.06 -2.16
C ILE A 126 16.31 4.42 -1.50
N ALA A 127 16.17 4.47 -0.19
CA ALA A 127 16.05 5.71 0.57
C ALA A 127 17.38 6.18 1.14
N LEU A 128 18.26 5.25 1.48
CA LEU A 128 19.56 5.55 2.09
C LEU A 128 20.67 4.76 1.39
N SER A 129 21.76 5.46 1.08
CA SER A 129 23.00 4.89 0.58
C SER A 129 24.07 4.86 1.67
N GLY A 130 24.77 3.76 1.83
CA GLY A 130 25.95 3.65 2.67
C GLY A 130 27.21 4.26 2.05
N GLN A 131 27.12 4.72 0.80
CA GLN A 131 28.21 5.41 0.08
C GLN A 131 27.81 6.85 -0.21
N LYS A 132 28.82 7.72 -0.29
CA LYS A 132 28.65 9.10 -0.77
C LYS A 132 28.40 9.10 -2.27
N GLU A 133 27.74 10.15 -2.74
CA GLU A 133 27.51 10.36 -4.18
C GLU A 133 28.81 10.25 -5.00
N ALA A 134 29.89 10.93 -4.55
CA ALA A 134 31.16 10.96 -5.24
C ALA A 134 31.86 9.58 -5.34
N ASP A 135 31.49 8.63 -4.49
CA ASP A 135 32.10 7.30 -4.43
C ASP A 135 31.37 6.27 -5.33
N TRP A 136 30.25 6.66 -5.95
CA TRP A 136 29.56 5.82 -6.90
C TRP A 136 30.17 5.90 -8.30
N TYR A 137 30.21 4.76 -8.99
CA TYR A 137 30.62 4.66 -10.42
C TYR A 137 29.41 4.58 -11.36
N ILE A 138 28.21 4.38 -10.82
CA ILE A 138 26.96 4.26 -11.56
C ILE A 138 26.34 5.65 -11.66
N ASP A 139 26.20 6.18 -12.88
CA ASP A 139 25.72 7.56 -13.10
C ASP A 139 24.27 7.74 -12.64
N GLU A 140 23.42 6.74 -12.78
CA GLU A 140 22.03 6.75 -12.31
C GLU A 140 21.95 6.84 -10.78
N ALA A 141 22.88 6.18 -10.06
CA ALA A 141 22.96 6.28 -8.60
C ALA A 141 23.40 7.69 -8.15
N LYS A 142 24.35 8.31 -8.84
CA LYS A 142 24.74 9.71 -8.58
C LYS A 142 23.58 10.66 -8.83
N ALA A 143 22.90 10.50 -9.99
CA ALA A 143 21.76 11.35 -10.33
C ALA A 143 20.62 11.25 -9.29
N ALA A 144 20.37 10.05 -8.75
CA ALA A 144 19.37 9.86 -7.71
C ALA A 144 19.73 10.53 -6.36
N MET A 145 21.02 10.79 -6.11
CA MET A 145 21.53 11.45 -4.91
C MET A 145 21.69 12.98 -5.09
N ASP A 146 21.88 13.47 -6.32
CA ASP A 146 22.13 14.90 -6.64
C ASP A 146 20.84 15.72 -6.77
N THR A 147 19.66 15.12 -6.76
CA THR A 147 18.41 15.85 -6.92
C THR A 147 18.05 16.62 -5.64
N ASP A 148 17.52 17.85 -5.79
CA ASP A 148 16.98 18.65 -4.67
C ASP A 148 15.83 17.91 -3.95
N ASP A 149 15.15 17.02 -4.66
CA ASP A 149 14.16 16.08 -4.14
C ASP A 149 14.82 14.69 -3.96
N LYS A 150 15.80 14.64 -3.06
CA LYS A 150 16.70 13.48 -2.85
C LYS A 150 15.91 12.23 -2.54
N ASN A 151 15.69 11.40 -3.55
CA ASN A 151 15.10 10.07 -3.37
C ASN A 151 16.06 9.16 -2.59
N VAL A 152 17.38 9.30 -2.83
CA VAL A 152 18.43 8.54 -2.12
C VAL A 152 19.28 9.49 -1.29
N ARG A 153 19.36 9.29 0.01
CA ARG A 153 20.18 10.08 0.93
C ARG A 153 21.39 9.29 1.42
N GLU A 154 22.50 10.01 1.70
CA GLU A 154 23.63 9.41 2.40
C GLU A 154 23.23 9.08 3.84
N ALA A 155 23.54 7.88 4.31
CA ALA A 155 23.39 7.49 5.71
C ALA A 155 24.48 8.19 6.53
N ARG A 156 24.08 8.87 7.61
CA ARG A 156 24.97 9.55 8.57
C ARG A 156 25.26 8.69 9.77
#